data_1b312b78100ba6de5a0f4f3d15476997
#
_entry.id   1b312b78100ba6de5a0f4f3d15476997
#
_cell.length_a   1.000
_cell.length_b   1.000
_cell.length_c   1.000
_cell.angle_alpha   90.00
_cell.angle_beta   90.00
_cell.angle_gamma   90.00
#
_symmetry.space_group_name_H-M   'P 1'
#
loop_
_entity.id
_entity.type
_entity.pdbx_description
1 polymer ?
#
loop_
_entity_poly.entity_id
_entity_poly.type
_entity_poly.pdbx_seq_one_letter_code
_entity_poly.pdbx_strand_id
1 'polypeptide(L)'
;MIIINTSQIDYSQIISTINQLFSALFSSLDKSLYSLLDKSVFVDESILSGAFFKTIFQNSFGLPTIADALLVGFAIYYCFRLSFAQFSGTVVEKPYQFLTKILIVAVCINCSSFICEQFLNVTGLVTDSLRVLGKHITGQEISFHNLISKSIYLTSNSETFNLFSIEGILKSFFSIGLISLLFSYSIRYILIKIFILLSPFAFLALVNNSTSWFFKTWLRTFFSLLFVQIFVALILLLLFSISIQSSDLFSQISYISTVFILSKANNYVKELIGGLSLDINTNILSIKNLLK
;
A
#
# COMPACT_ATOMS: atom_id res chain seq x y z
N MET A 1 -38.80 21.30 49.12
CA MET A 1 -38.62 21.99 47.84
C MET A 1 -37.14 21.83 47.48
N ILE A 2 -36.80 20.78 46.76
CA ILE A 2 -35.42 20.47 46.38
C ILE A 2 -35.15 21.26 45.08
N ILE A 3 -34.35 22.28 45.22
CA ILE A 3 -33.83 23.06 44.10
C ILE A 3 -32.79 22.19 43.39
N ILE A 4 -33.16 21.55 42.31
CA ILE A 4 -32.21 20.89 41.41
C ILE A 4 -31.42 22.01 40.73
N ASN A 5 -30.21 22.19 41.19
CA ASN A 5 -29.23 23.09 40.59
C ASN A 5 -28.85 22.48 39.24
N THR A 6 -29.49 22.95 38.17
CA THR A 6 -29.09 22.62 36.82
C THR A 6 -27.68 23.21 36.63
N SER A 7 -26.66 22.35 36.81
CA SER A 7 -25.29 22.67 36.48
C SER A 7 -25.29 23.19 35.05
N GLN A 8 -25.08 24.50 34.87
CA GLN A 8 -24.77 25.07 33.58
C GLN A 8 -23.58 24.30 33.02
N ILE A 9 -23.81 23.61 31.94
CA ILE A 9 -22.74 22.93 31.22
C ILE A 9 -21.78 24.03 30.82
N ASP A 10 -20.60 24.05 31.44
CA ASP A 10 -19.59 25.06 31.16
C ASP A 10 -18.94 24.73 29.79
N TYR A 11 -19.51 25.32 28.75
CA TYR A 11 -19.04 25.15 27.38
C TYR A 11 -17.56 25.48 27.23
N SER A 12 -17.00 26.36 28.09
CA SER A 12 -15.58 26.70 28.07
C SER A 12 -14.70 25.52 28.53
N GLN A 13 -15.15 24.73 29.51
CA GLN A 13 -14.46 23.52 29.95
C GLN A 13 -14.51 22.41 28.90
N ILE A 14 -15.63 22.26 28.20
CA ILE A 14 -15.75 21.29 27.10
C ILE A 14 -14.78 21.68 25.98
N ILE A 15 -14.76 22.94 25.57
CA ILE A 15 -13.86 23.44 24.51
C ILE A 15 -12.39 23.26 24.95
N SER A 16 -12.05 23.58 26.18
CA SER A 16 -10.67 23.41 26.67
C SER A 16 -10.24 21.95 26.71
N THR A 17 -11.13 21.03 27.13
CA THR A 17 -10.87 19.58 27.15
C THR A 17 -10.69 19.02 25.72
N ILE A 18 -11.54 19.44 24.79
CA ILE A 18 -11.41 19.08 23.37
C ILE A 18 -10.09 19.60 22.81
N ASN A 19 -9.73 20.83 23.06
CA ASN A 19 -8.46 21.42 22.63
C ASN A 19 -7.25 20.67 23.21
N GLN A 20 -7.31 20.26 24.49
CA GLN A 20 -6.27 19.46 25.13
C GLN A 20 -6.15 18.07 24.51
N LEU A 21 -7.27 17.40 24.21
CA LEU A 21 -7.27 16.08 23.52
C LEU A 21 -6.62 16.17 22.14
N PHE A 22 -7.00 17.17 21.34
CA PHE A 22 -6.38 17.37 20.04
C PHE A 22 -4.90 17.75 20.13
N SER A 23 -4.53 18.60 21.08
CA SER A 23 -3.13 18.94 21.35
C SER A 23 -2.30 17.70 21.75
N ALA A 24 -2.85 16.83 22.60
CA ALA A 24 -2.23 15.56 22.98
C ALA A 24 -2.10 14.58 21.79
N LEU A 25 -3.11 14.50 20.91
CA LEU A 25 -3.05 13.75 19.67
C LEU A 25 -1.95 14.26 18.75
N PHE A 26 -1.82 15.58 18.60
CA PHE A 26 -0.76 16.18 17.77
C PHE A 26 0.64 15.94 18.32
N SER A 27 0.80 16.04 19.65
CA SER A 27 2.10 15.80 20.30
C SER A 27 2.50 14.32 20.27
N SER A 28 1.52 13.40 20.21
CA SER A 28 1.77 11.97 20.08
C SER A 28 2.08 11.51 18.66
N LEU A 29 1.84 12.35 17.64
CA LEU A 29 2.31 12.15 16.26
C LEU A 29 3.82 12.37 16.21
N ASP A 30 4.56 11.47 16.86
CA ASP A 30 5.98 11.54 17.12
C ASP A 30 6.82 11.09 15.89
N LYS A 31 8.12 11.39 15.91
CA LYS A 31 9.10 11.00 14.86
C LYS A 31 9.05 9.52 14.47
N SER A 32 8.66 8.64 15.40
CA SER A 32 8.47 7.21 15.17
C SER A 32 7.38 6.91 14.13
N LEU A 33 6.29 7.68 14.14
CA LEU A 33 5.16 7.53 13.21
C LEU A 33 5.56 7.89 11.78
N TYR A 34 6.42 8.90 11.63
CA TYR A 34 6.93 9.34 10.32
C TYR A 34 7.88 8.32 9.71
N SER A 35 8.73 7.72 10.52
CA SER A 35 9.63 6.64 10.07
C SER A 35 8.87 5.38 9.69
N LEU A 36 7.76 5.07 10.39
CA LEU A 36 6.86 3.98 10.02
C LEU A 36 6.14 4.26 8.69
N LEU A 37 5.71 5.52 8.48
CA LEU A 37 5.06 5.92 7.24
C LEU A 37 6.05 5.81 6.06
N ASP A 38 7.27 6.34 6.20
CA ASP A 38 8.30 6.20 5.17
C ASP A 38 8.58 4.72 4.85
N LYS A 39 8.73 3.85 5.85
CA LYS A 39 8.91 2.40 5.66
C LYS A 39 7.71 1.70 5.02
N SER A 40 6.49 2.14 5.32
CA SER A 40 5.28 1.52 4.76
C SER A 40 5.02 1.96 3.31
N VAL A 41 5.47 3.16 2.96
CA VAL A 41 5.32 3.73 1.61
C VAL A 41 6.46 3.30 0.70
N PHE A 42 7.71 3.47 1.15
CA PHE A 42 8.90 3.14 0.36
C PHE A 42 9.38 1.73 0.73
N VAL A 43 8.84 0.76 0.02
CA VAL A 43 9.12 -0.66 0.24
C VAL A 43 10.31 -1.05 -0.61
N ASP A 44 11.34 -1.61 0.02
CA ASP A 44 12.55 -2.14 -0.59
C ASP A 44 12.67 -3.68 -0.42
N GLU A 45 13.76 -4.26 -0.91
CA GLU A 45 14.06 -5.69 -0.79
C GLU A 45 14.14 -6.20 0.65
N SER A 46 14.39 -5.30 1.63
CA SER A 46 14.51 -5.66 3.04
C SER A 46 13.25 -6.35 3.60
N ILE A 47 12.11 -6.18 2.91
CA ILE A 47 10.84 -6.85 3.24
C ILE A 47 10.97 -8.38 3.21
N LEU A 48 11.87 -8.92 2.36
CA LEU A 48 12.14 -10.35 2.18
C LEU A 48 13.23 -10.88 3.10
N SER A 49 14.04 -10.01 3.71
CA SER A 49 15.17 -10.39 4.55
C SER A 49 14.77 -11.03 5.88
N GLY A 50 13.50 -10.95 6.27
CA GLY A 50 12.98 -11.51 7.51
C GLY A 50 13.09 -13.04 7.58
N ALA A 51 13.42 -13.57 8.78
CA ALA A 51 13.52 -15.01 9.02
C ALA A 51 12.27 -15.78 8.55
N PHE A 52 11.10 -15.18 8.68
CA PHE A 52 9.83 -15.75 8.23
C PHE A 52 9.83 -16.07 6.73
N PHE A 53 10.23 -15.12 5.87
CA PHE A 53 10.28 -15.34 4.43
C PHE A 53 11.34 -16.38 4.04
N LYS A 54 12.53 -16.32 4.66
CA LYS A 54 13.57 -17.32 4.42
C LYS A 54 13.07 -18.72 4.75
N THR A 55 12.42 -18.90 5.90
CA THR A 55 11.87 -20.21 6.29
C THR A 55 10.81 -20.69 5.30
N ILE A 56 9.90 -19.84 4.85
CA ILE A 56 8.80 -20.24 3.96
C ILE A 56 9.27 -20.55 2.55
N PHE A 57 10.28 -19.86 2.03
CA PHE A 57 10.76 -20.06 0.67
C PHE A 57 11.93 -21.05 0.57
N GLN A 58 12.74 -21.19 1.60
CA GLN A 58 13.97 -22.01 1.57
C GLN A 58 13.83 -23.36 2.28
N ASN A 59 12.75 -23.59 3.01
CA ASN A 59 12.56 -24.84 3.73
C ASN A 59 12.09 -25.95 2.78
N SER A 60 12.45 -27.21 3.08
CA SER A 60 12.04 -28.40 2.34
C SER A 60 10.52 -28.58 2.23
N PHE A 61 9.74 -27.94 3.13
CA PHE A 61 8.28 -27.88 3.12
C PHE A 61 7.76 -26.47 2.81
N GLY A 62 8.53 -25.68 2.09
CA GLY A 62 8.17 -24.30 1.73
C GLY A 62 7.05 -24.22 0.69
N LEU A 63 6.54 -23.00 0.46
CA LEU A 63 5.51 -22.74 -0.54
C LEU A 63 5.92 -23.19 -1.97
N PRO A 64 7.18 -23.00 -2.41
CA PRO A 64 7.62 -23.53 -3.69
C PRO A 64 7.46 -25.04 -3.79
N THR A 65 7.82 -25.81 -2.76
CA THR A 65 7.69 -27.27 -2.74
C THR A 65 6.23 -27.73 -2.84
N ILE A 66 5.31 -27.00 -2.18
CA ILE A 66 3.87 -27.27 -2.29
C ILE A 66 3.39 -26.99 -3.74
N ALA A 67 3.86 -25.89 -4.33
CA ALA A 67 3.51 -25.57 -5.71
C ALA A 67 4.09 -26.59 -6.71
N ASP A 68 5.32 -27.10 -6.47
CA ASP A 68 5.93 -28.16 -7.29
C ASP A 68 5.15 -29.48 -7.17
N ALA A 69 4.67 -29.84 -5.98
CA ALA A 69 3.81 -31.01 -5.79
C ALA A 69 2.49 -30.89 -6.59
N LEU A 70 1.90 -29.70 -6.59
CA LEU A 70 0.71 -29.42 -7.42
C LEU A 70 1.05 -29.43 -8.91
N LEU A 71 2.25 -29.01 -9.31
CA LEU A 71 2.72 -29.08 -10.70
C LEU A 71 2.77 -30.52 -11.20
N VAL A 72 3.25 -31.44 -10.36
CA VAL A 72 3.21 -32.91 -10.67
C VAL A 72 1.76 -33.36 -10.82
N GLY A 73 0.84 -32.92 -9.99
CA GLY A 73 -0.59 -33.18 -10.12
C GLY A 73 -1.16 -32.75 -11.49
N PHE A 74 -0.77 -31.53 -11.97
CA PHE A 74 -1.14 -31.08 -13.31
C PHE A 74 -0.54 -31.94 -14.42
N ALA A 75 0.70 -32.45 -14.25
CA ALA A 75 1.31 -33.35 -15.21
C ALA A 75 0.52 -34.70 -15.30
N ILE A 76 0.14 -35.26 -14.18
CA ILE A 76 -0.69 -36.49 -14.11
C ILE A 76 -2.05 -36.21 -14.76
N TYR A 77 -2.70 -35.12 -14.45
CA TYR A 77 -3.98 -34.72 -15.08
C TYR A 77 -3.85 -34.64 -16.61
N TYR A 78 -2.76 -34.05 -17.11
CA TYR A 78 -2.51 -33.96 -18.54
C TYR A 78 -2.33 -35.35 -19.18
N CYS A 79 -1.61 -36.29 -18.54
CA CYS A 79 -1.45 -37.66 -19.02
C CYS A 79 -2.81 -38.37 -19.16
N PHE A 80 -3.69 -38.25 -18.16
CA PHE A 80 -5.05 -38.76 -18.26
C PHE A 80 -5.83 -38.13 -19.41
N ARG A 81 -5.77 -36.82 -19.54
CA ARG A 81 -6.44 -36.10 -20.63
C ARG A 81 -5.93 -36.50 -22.00
N LEU A 82 -4.63 -36.75 -22.15
CA LEU A 82 -4.03 -37.22 -23.39
C LEU A 82 -4.54 -38.64 -23.73
N SER A 83 -4.60 -39.56 -22.75
CA SER A 83 -5.12 -40.89 -22.92
C SER A 83 -6.61 -40.89 -23.36
N PHE A 84 -7.44 -40.11 -22.71
CA PHE A 84 -8.85 -39.96 -23.08
C PHE A 84 -9.04 -39.30 -24.47
N ALA A 85 -8.16 -38.39 -24.86
CA ALA A 85 -8.22 -37.74 -26.16
C ALA A 85 -8.04 -38.71 -27.32
N GLN A 86 -7.23 -39.77 -27.13
CA GLN A 86 -7.03 -40.82 -28.12
C GLN A 86 -8.32 -41.59 -28.41
N PHE A 87 -9.19 -41.74 -27.39
CA PHE A 87 -10.49 -42.45 -27.54
C PHE A 87 -11.61 -41.52 -28.00
N SER A 88 -11.58 -40.24 -27.60
CA SER A 88 -12.67 -39.28 -27.88
C SER A 88 -12.44 -38.38 -29.11
N GLY A 89 -11.26 -38.44 -29.73
CA GLY A 89 -10.90 -37.62 -30.88
C GLY A 89 -10.80 -36.12 -30.54
N THR A 90 -10.73 -35.73 -29.24
CA THR A 90 -10.61 -34.32 -28.83
C THR A 90 -9.18 -33.81 -29.04
N VAL A 91 -9.06 -32.57 -29.50
CA VAL A 91 -7.74 -31.93 -29.71
C VAL A 91 -7.14 -31.52 -28.37
N VAL A 92 -5.97 -32.07 -28.04
CA VAL A 92 -5.17 -31.72 -26.86
C VAL A 92 -3.85 -31.12 -27.33
N GLU A 93 -3.25 -30.23 -26.50
CA GLU A 93 -1.90 -29.71 -26.75
C GLU A 93 -0.89 -30.83 -27.01
N LYS A 94 0.06 -30.56 -27.92
CA LYS A 94 1.13 -31.56 -28.22
C LYS A 94 1.98 -31.78 -26.96
N PRO A 95 2.34 -33.08 -26.67
CA PRO A 95 3.07 -33.42 -25.43
C PRO A 95 4.35 -32.63 -25.22
N TYR A 96 5.09 -32.38 -26.28
CA TYR A 96 6.32 -31.61 -26.23
C TYR A 96 6.07 -30.13 -25.80
N GLN A 97 4.98 -29.49 -26.25
CA GLN A 97 4.64 -28.10 -25.85
C GLN A 97 4.26 -28.04 -24.37
N PHE A 98 3.53 -29.05 -23.90
CA PHE A 98 3.16 -29.13 -22.49
C PHE A 98 4.38 -29.40 -21.58
N LEU A 99 5.30 -30.28 -21.98
CA LEU A 99 6.54 -30.54 -21.24
C LEU A 99 7.42 -29.29 -21.14
N THR A 100 7.54 -28.52 -22.22
CA THR A 100 8.28 -27.25 -22.20
C THR A 100 7.64 -26.25 -21.24
N LYS A 101 6.29 -26.15 -21.23
CA LYS A 101 5.57 -25.28 -20.27
C LYS A 101 5.84 -25.70 -18.83
N ILE A 102 5.73 -27.00 -18.50
CA ILE A 102 6.00 -27.51 -17.14
C ILE A 102 7.42 -27.15 -16.70
N LEU A 103 8.41 -27.35 -17.55
CA LEU A 103 9.79 -27.08 -17.23
C LEU A 103 10.02 -25.58 -16.94
N ILE A 104 9.48 -24.69 -17.78
CA ILE A 104 9.57 -23.25 -17.56
C ILE A 104 8.87 -22.87 -16.25
N VAL A 105 7.67 -23.39 -16.01
CA VAL A 105 6.90 -23.08 -14.81
C VAL A 105 7.59 -23.59 -13.55
N ALA A 106 8.19 -24.80 -13.58
CA ALA A 106 8.97 -25.32 -12.45
C ALA A 106 10.13 -24.39 -12.08
N VAL A 107 10.88 -23.90 -13.07
CA VAL A 107 11.93 -22.90 -12.83
C VAL A 107 11.37 -21.61 -12.24
N CYS A 108 10.25 -21.09 -12.78
CA CYS A 108 9.61 -19.88 -12.27
C CYS A 108 9.08 -20.04 -10.84
N ILE A 109 8.54 -21.20 -10.47
CA ILE A 109 8.07 -21.49 -9.10
C ILE A 109 9.24 -21.40 -8.12
N ASN A 110 10.36 -22.08 -8.44
CA ASN A 110 11.53 -22.11 -7.57
C ASN A 110 12.26 -20.75 -7.51
N CYS A 111 12.22 -19.96 -8.58
CA CYS A 111 12.78 -18.61 -8.64
C CYS A 111 11.77 -17.53 -8.25
N SER A 112 10.57 -17.85 -7.77
CA SER A 112 9.48 -16.91 -7.57
C SER A 112 9.83 -15.79 -6.57
N SER A 113 10.50 -16.12 -5.47
CA SER A 113 10.98 -15.12 -4.49
C SER A 113 12.01 -14.17 -5.10
N PHE A 114 12.98 -14.70 -5.86
CA PHE A 114 13.99 -13.92 -6.54
C PHE A 114 13.38 -12.97 -7.58
N ILE A 115 12.39 -13.44 -8.35
CA ILE A 115 11.68 -12.60 -9.33
C ILE A 115 10.96 -11.44 -8.63
N CYS A 116 10.26 -11.71 -7.51
CA CYS A 116 9.61 -10.67 -6.72
C CYS A 116 10.60 -9.67 -6.13
N GLU A 117 11.77 -10.14 -5.66
CA GLU A 117 12.86 -9.31 -5.16
C GLU A 117 13.38 -8.35 -6.24
N GLN A 118 13.60 -8.84 -7.47
CA GLN A 118 14.03 -7.99 -8.58
C GLN A 118 13.00 -6.89 -8.91
N PHE A 119 11.70 -7.18 -8.86
CA PHE A 119 10.67 -6.17 -9.04
C PHE A 119 10.67 -5.11 -7.93
N LEU A 120 10.88 -5.52 -6.67
CA LEU A 120 11.04 -4.60 -5.55
C LEU A 120 12.27 -3.70 -5.74
N ASN A 121 13.40 -4.29 -6.14
CA ASN A 121 14.65 -3.56 -6.38
C ASN A 121 14.48 -2.52 -7.49
N VAL A 122 13.90 -2.89 -8.62
CA VAL A 122 13.69 -1.96 -9.73
C VAL A 122 12.78 -0.79 -9.29
N THR A 123 11.69 -1.08 -8.59
CA THR A 123 10.79 -0.02 -8.12
C THR A 123 11.43 0.83 -7.02
N GLY A 124 12.25 0.24 -6.15
CA GLY A 124 13.07 0.94 -5.16
C GLY A 124 14.05 1.90 -5.81
N LEU A 125 14.86 1.42 -6.76
CA LEU A 125 15.83 2.24 -7.49
C LEU A 125 15.18 3.44 -8.21
N VAL A 126 14.03 3.23 -8.85
CA VAL A 126 13.29 4.33 -9.50
C VAL A 126 12.82 5.34 -8.46
N THR A 127 12.31 4.88 -7.33
CA THR A 127 11.83 5.74 -6.24
C THR A 127 12.98 6.55 -5.63
N ASP A 128 14.11 5.92 -5.36
CA ASP A 128 15.30 6.58 -4.81
C ASP A 128 15.89 7.58 -5.80
N SER A 129 15.90 7.27 -7.09
CA SER A 129 16.31 8.22 -8.14
C SER A 129 15.43 9.47 -8.14
N LEU A 130 14.10 9.32 -7.96
CA LEU A 130 13.17 10.45 -7.84
C LEU A 130 13.43 11.27 -6.57
N ARG A 131 13.74 10.61 -5.45
CA ARG A 131 14.07 11.28 -4.18
C ARG A 131 15.38 12.07 -4.29
N VAL A 132 16.40 11.51 -4.94
CA VAL A 132 17.68 12.21 -5.19
C VAL A 132 17.46 13.39 -6.13
N LEU A 133 16.69 13.22 -7.20
CA LEU A 133 16.33 14.32 -8.11
C LEU A 133 15.62 15.44 -7.35
N GLY A 134 14.68 15.09 -6.49
CA GLY A 134 13.97 16.05 -5.66
C GLY A 134 14.88 16.80 -4.71
N LYS A 135 15.84 16.14 -4.10
CA LYS A 135 16.86 16.78 -3.26
C LYS A 135 17.71 17.79 -4.05
N HIS A 136 18.05 17.47 -5.29
CA HIS A 136 18.77 18.41 -6.16
C HIS A 136 17.95 19.65 -6.53
N ILE A 137 16.65 19.48 -6.79
CA ILE A 137 15.78 20.57 -7.21
C ILE A 137 15.37 21.46 -6.02
N THR A 138 15.02 20.84 -4.88
CA THR A 138 14.40 21.55 -3.74
C THR A 138 15.38 21.85 -2.60
N GLY A 139 16.59 21.28 -2.65
CA GLY A 139 17.57 21.36 -1.56
C GLY A 139 17.17 20.55 -0.31
N GLN A 140 16.05 19.83 -0.35
CA GLN A 140 15.51 19.08 0.78
C GLN A 140 15.25 17.61 0.40
N GLU A 141 15.43 16.73 1.37
CA GLU A 141 15.12 15.32 1.15
C GLU A 141 13.61 15.11 1.06
N ILE A 142 13.16 14.40 0.01
CA ILE A 142 11.76 14.02 -0.18
C ILE A 142 11.44 12.89 0.78
N SER A 143 10.78 13.23 1.90
CA SER A 143 10.33 12.30 2.93
C SER A 143 9.04 12.80 3.58
N PHE A 144 8.28 11.89 4.17
CA PHE A 144 7.10 12.27 4.96
C PHE A 144 7.50 13.07 6.21
N HIS A 145 8.68 12.80 6.77
CA HIS A 145 9.22 13.57 7.88
C HIS A 145 9.31 15.06 7.53
N ASN A 146 9.88 15.40 6.38
CA ASN A 146 10.03 16.81 5.95
C ASN A 146 8.69 17.44 5.55
N LEU A 147 7.78 16.66 4.94
CA LEU A 147 6.42 17.11 4.64
C LEU A 147 5.70 17.57 5.91
N ILE A 148 5.75 16.73 6.95
CA ILE A 148 5.01 16.97 8.18
C ILE A 148 5.70 18.07 9.03
N SER A 149 7.03 18.08 9.07
CA SER A 149 7.77 19.15 9.74
C SER A 149 7.42 20.51 9.16
N LYS A 150 7.40 20.65 7.84
CA LYS A 150 6.96 21.91 7.18
C LYS A 150 5.51 22.25 7.50
N SER A 151 4.59 21.30 7.49
CA SER A 151 3.19 21.57 7.77
C SER A 151 2.96 21.96 9.23
N ILE A 152 3.73 21.42 10.18
CA ILE A 152 3.70 21.83 11.59
C ILE A 152 4.22 23.26 11.73
N TYR A 153 5.32 23.62 11.07
CA TYR A 153 5.85 24.98 11.08
C TYR A 153 4.85 26.01 10.52
N LEU A 154 4.13 25.66 9.45
CA LEU A 154 3.11 26.53 8.85
C LEU A 154 1.92 26.80 9.79
N THR A 155 1.68 25.89 10.73
CA THR A 155 0.55 25.97 11.66
C THR A 155 0.96 26.34 13.09
N SER A 156 2.25 26.61 13.37
CA SER A 156 2.80 26.75 14.73
C SER A 156 2.81 28.18 15.27
N ASN A 157 2.27 29.16 14.56
CA ASN A 157 2.36 30.59 14.97
C ASN A 157 1.41 31.00 16.10
N SER A 158 0.57 30.11 16.64
CA SER A 158 -0.33 30.40 17.77
C SER A 158 0.03 29.54 18.99
N GLU A 159 0.38 30.21 20.09
CA GLU A 159 0.72 29.57 21.37
C GLU A 159 -0.45 28.79 22.00
N THR A 160 -1.68 29.04 21.57
CA THR A 160 -2.89 28.33 22.04
C THR A 160 -3.64 27.67 20.89
N PHE A 161 -3.76 26.34 20.96
CA PHE A 161 -4.58 25.61 20.01
C PHE A 161 -6.06 25.92 20.20
N ASN A 162 -6.68 26.54 19.22
CA ASN A 162 -8.13 26.81 19.17
C ASN A 162 -8.77 26.04 18.03
N LEU A 163 -9.62 25.05 18.37
CA LEU A 163 -10.28 24.17 17.40
C LEU A 163 -11.21 24.93 16.45
N PHE A 164 -11.78 26.05 16.89
CA PHE A 164 -12.68 26.91 16.12
C PHE A 164 -11.96 27.98 15.28
N SER A 165 -10.64 28.06 15.37
CA SER A 165 -9.86 28.88 14.44
C SER A 165 -9.70 28.15 13.10
N ILE A 166 -9.54 28.90 12.01
CA ILE A 166 -9.25 28.32 10.69
C ILE A 166 -8.02 27.40 10.76
N GLU A 167 -6.98 27.82 11.47
CA GLU A 167 -5.78 27.03 11.69
C GLU A 167 -6.04 25.73 12.47
N GLY A 168 -6.89 25.76 13.51
CA GLY A 168 -7.28 24.58 14.28
C GLY A 168 -8.08 23.58 13.47
N ILE A 169 -9.01 24.07 12.63
CA ILE A 169 -9.77 23.23 11.69
C ILE A 169 -8.82 22.58 10.69
N LEU A 170 -7.90 23.35 10.08
CA LEU A 170 -6.93 22.83 9.11
C LEU A 170 -6.00 21.78 9.73
N LYS A 171 -5.51 22.00 10.96
CA LYS A 171 -4.71 21.03 11.73
C LYS A 171 -5.48 19.73 11.97
N SER A 172 -6.75 19.83 12.35
CA SER A 172 -7.60 18.66 12.61
C SER A 172 -7.79 17.83 11.34
N PHE A 173 -8.11 18.45 10.21
CA PHE A 173 -8.21 17.76 8.92
C PHE A 173 -6.89 17.10 8.51
N PHE A 174 -5.77 17.80 8.71
CA PHE A 174 -4.45 17.26 8.41
C PHE A 174 -4.13 15.99 9.22
N SER A 175 -4.41 16.00 10.54
CA SER A 175 -4.21 14.81 11.39
C SER A 175 -5.05 13.63 11.00
N ILE A 176 -6.34 13.84 10.73
CA ILE A 176 -7.23 12.78 10.26
C ILE A 176 -6.72 12.21 8.94
N GLY A 177 -6.27 13.08 8.03
CA GLY A 177 -5.65 12.69 6.78
C GLY A 177 -4.39 11.84 6.96
N LEU A 178 -3.51 12.20 7.90
CA LEU A 178 -2.29 11.44 8.21
C LEU A 178 -2.59 10.06 8.78
N ILE A 179 -3.56 9.94 9.68
CA ILE A 179 -3.99 8.65 10.24
C ILE A 179 -4.56 7.75 9.13
N SER A 180 -5.45 8.30 8.30
CA SER A 180 -6.00 7.59 7.13
C SER A 180 -4.90 7.12 6.19
N LEU A 181 -3.91 7.96 5.93
CA LEU A 181 -2.76 7.67 5.08
C LEU A 181 -1.91 6.53 5.67
N LEU A 182 -1.62 6.56 6.97
CA LEU A 182 -0.88 5.51 7.66
C LEU A 182 -1.58 4.15 7.53
N PHE A 183 -2.89 4.08 7.79
CA PHE A 183 -3.65 2.84 7.63
C PHE A 183 -3.64 2.33 6.19
N SER A 184 -3.85 3.21 5.21
CA SER A 184 -3.86 2.85 3.79
C SER A 184 -2.53 2.23 3.35
N TYR A 185 -1.41 2.81 3.75
CA TYR A 185 -0.10 2.29 3.37
C TYR A 185 0.33 1.07 4.19
N SER A 186 -0.08 0.97 5.45
CA SER A 186 0.15 -0.25 6.25
C SER A 186 -0.56 -1.46 5.63
N ILE A 187 -1.81 -1.29 5.18
CA ILE A 187 -2.55 -2.35 4.46
C ILE A 187 -1.82 -2.72 3.17
N ARG A 188 -1.38 -1.74 2.39
CA ARG A 188 -0.61 -1.96 1.16
C ARG A 188 0.67 -2.76 1.45
N TYR A 189 1.42 -2.41 2.49
CA TYR A 189 2.63 -3.11 2.91
C TYR A 189 2.38 -4.60 3.20
N ILE A 190 1.29 -4.90 3.93
CA ILE A 190 0.87 -6.28 4.22
C ILE A 190 0.45 -7.00 2.93
N LEU A 191 -0.28 -6.33 2.04
CA LEU A 191 -0.68 -6.92 0.77
C LEU A 191 0.50 -7.27 -0.13
N ILE A 192 1.53 -6.44 -0.21
CA ILE A 192 2.76 -6.76 -0.94
C ILE A 192 3.35 -8.08 -0.42
N LYS A 193 3.44 -8.26 0.90
CA LYS A 193 3.90 -9.53 1.51
C LYS A 193 3.05 -10.72 1.11
N ILE A 194 1.72 -10.57 1.16
CA ILE A 194 0.79 -11.63 0.76
C ILE A 194 0.97 -11.99 -0.71
N PHE A 195 1.11 -10.99 -1.59
CA PHE A 195 1.32 -11.23 -3.03
C PHE A 195 2.65 -11.92 -3.33
N ILE A 196 3.71 -11.62 -2.55
CA ILE A 196 4.98 -12.35 -2.65
C ILE A 196 4.80 -13.81 -2.23
N LEU A 197 4.08 -14.07 -1.12
CA LEU A 197 3.80 -15.45 -0.68
C LEU A 197 2.95 -16.23 -1.69
N LEU A 198 2.07 -15.56 -2.43
CA LEU A 198 1.24 -16.18 -3.47
C LEU A 198 2.01 -16.41 -4.79
N SER A 199 3.22 -15.86 -4.94
CA SER A 199 3.95 -15.93 -6.21
C SER A 199 4.17 -17.35 -6.75
N PRO A 200 4.53 -18.40 -5.97
CA PRO A 200 4.71 -19.75 -6.51
C PRO A 200 3.42 -20.28 -7.12
N PHE A 201 2.27 -20.00 -6.50
CA PHE A 201 0.97 -20.44 -7.01
C PHE A 201 0.53 -19.64 -8.24
N ALA A 202 0.91 -18.35 -8.29
CA ALA A 202 0.66 -17.53 -9.47
C ALA A 202 1.42 -18.08 -10.70
N PHE A 203 2.69 -18.43 -10.54
CA PHE A 203 3.46 -19.06 -11.61
C PHE A 203 2.91 -20.45 -11.98
N LEU A 204 2.48 -21.26 -11.00
CA LEU A 204 1.83 -22.53 -11.24
C LEU A 204 0.61 -22.41 -12.16
N ALA A 205 -0.17 -21.33 -12.03
CA ALA A 205 -1.36 -21.09 -12.84
C ALA A 205 -1.06 -20.91 -14.35
N LEU A 206 0.20 -20.71 -14.75
CA LEU A 206 0.62 -20.63 -16.16
C LEU A 206 0.62 -21.98 -16.87
N VAL A 207 0.62 -23.09 -16.15
CA VAL A 207 0.62 -24.46 -16.75
C VAL A 207 -0.60 -24.68 -17.62
N ASN A 208 -1.77 -24.22 -17.16
CA ASN A 208 -3.02 -24.42 -17.84
C ASN A 208 -3.60 -23.10 -18.36
N ASN A 209 -4.02 -23.07 -19.62
CA ASN A 209 -4.61 -21.88 -20.24
C ASN A 209 -5.88 -21.42 -19.51
N SER A 210 -6.66 -22.34 -18.92
CA SER A 210 -7.86 -21.99 -18.16
C SER A 210 -7.58 -21.31 -16.81
N THR A 211 -6.38 -21.48 -16.24
CA THR A 211 -5.97 -20.87 -14.98
C THR A 211 -5.03 -19.67 -15.17
N SER A 212 -4.54 -19.44 -16.38
CA SER A 212 -3.57 -18.35 -16.70
C SER A 212 -4.09 -16.96 -16.37
N TRP A 213 -5.41 -16.77 -16.28
CA TRP A 213 -6.03 -15.51 -15.84
C TRP A 213 -5.60 -15.12 -14.42
N PHE A 214 -5.37 -16.12 -13.54
CA PHE A 214 -4.92 -15.89 -12.17
C PHE A 214 -3.54 -15.23 -12.14
N PHE A 215 -2.58 -15.76 -12.93
CA PHE A 215 -1.26 -15.13 -13.06
C PHE A 215 -1.35 -13.70 -13.58
N LYS A 216 -2.15 -13.47 -14.63
CA LYS A 216 -2.31 -12.12 -15.20
C LYS A 216 -2.88 -11.12 -14.19
N THR A 217 -3.88 -11.56 -13.41
CA THR A 217 -4.49 -10.74 -12.36
C THR A 217 -3.51 -10.50 -11.21
N TRP A 218 -2.79 -11.55 -10.77
CA TRP A 218 -1.76 -11.44 -9.74
C TRP A 218 -0.67 -10.45 -10.16
N LEU A 219 -0.12 -10.61 -11.35
CA LEU A 219 0.95 -9.76 -11.87
C LEU A 219 0.51 -8.29 -11.96
N ARG A 220 -0.67 -8.03 -12.54
CA ARG A 220 -1.24 -6.69 -12.65
C ARG A 220 -1.42 -6.04 -11.27
N THR A 221 -1.97 -6.77 -10.30
CA THR A 221 -2.19 -6.26 -8.95
C THR A 221 -0.88 -6.03 -8.22
N PHE A 222 0.08 -6.95 -8.34
CA PHE A 222 1.41 -6.81 -7.74
C PHE A 222 2.13 -5.56 -8.27
N PHE A 223 2.16 -5.36 -9.58
CA PHE A 223 2.71 -4.14 -10.18
C PHE A 223 1.96 -2.88 -9.74
N SER A 224 0.64 -2.93 -9.64
CA SER A 224 -0.15 -1.80 -9.14
C SER A 224 0.28 -1.41 -7.72
N LEU A 225 0.46 -2.40 -6.84
CA LEU A 225 0.91 -2.18 -5.48
C LEU A 225 2.34 -1.58 -5.42
N LEU A 226 3.24 -2.03 -6.28
CA LEU A 226 4.61 -1.50 -6.35
C LEU A 226 4.65 -0.10 -6.93
N PHE A 227 3.87 0.17 -7.97
CA PHE A 227 3.87 1.46 -8.68
C PHE A 227 3.39 2.62 -7.79
N VAL A 228 2.58 2.33 -6.76
CA VAL A 228 2.11 3.35 -5.81
C VAL A 228 3.28 4.14 -5.19
N GLN A 229 4.40 3.49 -4.84
CA GLN A 229 5.54 4.20 -4.22
C GLN A 229 6.19 5.22 -5.18
N ILE A 230 6.26 4.89 -6.48
CA ILE A 230 6.76 5.80 -7.52
C ILE A 230 5.79 6.99 -7.65
N PHE A 231 4.49 6.72 -7.67
CA PHE A 231 3.46 7.75 -7.76
C PHE A 231 3.48 8.69 -6.55
N VAL A 232 3.65 8.15 -5.36
CA VAL A 232 3.81 8.93 -4.11
C VAL A 232 5.07 9.79 -4.16
N ALA A 233 6.20 9.25 -4.61
CA ALA A 233 7.43 10.02 -4.75
C ALA A 233 7.26 11.19 -5.73
N LEU A 234 6.53 11.00 -6.83
CA LEU A 234 6.21 12.08 -7.78
C LEU A 234 5.30 13.16 -7.16
N ILE A 235 4.27 12.77 -6.39
CA ILE A 235 3.40 13.74 -5.70
C ILE A 235 4.22 14.56 -4.70
N LEU A 236 5.08 13.91 -3.91
CA LEU A 236 5.92 14.60 -2.94
C LEU A 236 6.93 15.53 -3.64
N LEU A 237 7.54 15.08 -4.75
CA LEU A 237 8.44 15.90 -5.54
C LEU A 237 7.74 17.16 -6.05
N LEU A 238 6.54 17.03 -6.59
CA LEU A 238 5.74 18.14 -7.06
C LEU A 238 5.41 19.12 -5.92
N LEU A 239 5.01 18.61 -4.76
CA LEU A 239 4.70 19.42 -3.59
C LEU A 239 5.91 20.21 -3.11
N PHE A 240 7.08 19.56 -3.00
CA PHE A 240 8.30 20.23 -2.55
C PHE A 240 8.85 21.24 -3.57
N SER A 241 8.48 21.11 -4.86
CA SER A 241 8.86 22.07 -5.90
C SER A 241 8.06 23.39 -5.83
N ILE A 242 6.89 23.38 -5.20
CA ILE A 242 6.09 24.60 -4.99
C ILE A 242 6.79 25.44 -3.92
N SER A 243 7.34 26.59 -4.30
CA SER A 243 7.97 27.53 -3.37
C SER A 243 6.89 28.13 -2.47
N ILE A 244 6.93 27.78 -1.20
CA ILE A 244 5.91 28.20 -0.24
C ILE A 244 6.47 29.35 0.58
N GLN A 245 5.88 30.53 0.42
CA GLN A 245 5.99 31.57 1.41
C GLN A 245 5.06 31.23 2.58
N SER A 246 5.65 31.16 3.77
CA SER A 246 5.08 30.56 4.98
C SER A 246 3.82 31.21 5.57
N SER A 247 3.25 32.23 4.94
CA SER A 247 2.09 32.98 5.44
C SER A 247 0.83 32.89 4.58
N ASP A 248 0.86 32.13 3.47
CA ASP A 248 -0.26 32.11 2.52
C ASP A 248 -1.21 30.93 2.82
N LEU A 249 -2.51 31.24 3.01
CA LEU A 249 -3.58 30.24 3.19
C LEU A 249 -3.61 29.21 2.06
N PHE A 250 -3.28 29.64 0.84
CA PHE A 250 -3.20 28.72 -0.32
C PHE A 250 -2.15 27.63 -0.12
N SER A 251 -1.02 27.98 0.46
CA SER A 251 0.04 27.01 0.79
C SER A 251 -0.43 25.97 1.79
N GLN A 252 -1.08 26.39 2.88
CA GLN A 252 -1.62 25.50 3.91
C GLN A 252 -2.67 24.53 3.33
N ILE A 253 -3.60 25.05 2.53
CA ILE A 253 -4.61 24.23 1.84
C ILE A 253 -3.96 23.26 0.88
N SER A 254 -2.91 23.66 0.14
CA SER A 254 -2.19 22.78 -0.79
C SER A 254 -1.52 21.60 -0.08
N TYR A 255 -0.92 21.82 1.11
CA TYR A 255 -0.35 20.73 1.90
C TYR A 255 -1.41 19.74 2.39
N ILE A 256 -2.53 20.23 2.89
CA ILE A 256 -3.63 19.37 3.35
C ILE A 256 -4.21 18.60 2.18
N SER A 257 -4.46 19.26 1.05
CA SER A 257 -4.96 18.63 -0.18
C SER A 257 -4.01 17.53 -0.65
N THR A 258 -2.70 17.73 -0.54
CA THR A 258 -1.70 16.71 -0.89
C THR A 258 -1.80 15.47 -0.01
N VAL A 259 -2.02 15.61 1.30
CA VAL A 259 -2.24 14.46 2.20
C VAL A 259 -3.48 13.66 1.77
N PHE A 260 -4.55 14.34 1.37
CA PHE A 260 -5.75 13.67 0.85
C PHE A 260 -5.50 12.98 -0.50
N ILE A 261 -4.76 13.61 -1.41
CA ILE A 261 -4.35 12.99 -2.69
C ILE A 261 -3.50 11.76 -2.41
N LEU A 262 -2.54 11.84 -1.48
CA LEU A 262 -1.71 10.72 -1.07
C LEU A 262 -2.53 9.56 -0.48
N SER A 263 -3.56 9.85 0.34
CA SER A 263 -4.44 8.82 0.88
C SER A 263 -5.26 8.11 -0.21
N LYS A 264 -5.52 8.76 -1.34
CA LYS A 264 -6.20 8.22 -2.51
C LYS A 264 -5.27 7.65 -3.58
N ALA A 265 -3.95 7.77 -3.40
CA ALA A 265 -2.96 7.36 -4.39
C ALA A 265 -3.10 5.87 -4.81
N ASN A 266 -3.42 4.99 -3.85
CA ASN A 266 -3.71 3.58 -4.12
C ASN A 266 -4.85 3.40 -5.14
N ASN A 267 -5.90 4.22 -5.07
CA ASN A 267 -7.05 4.13 -5.96
C ASN A 267 -6.72 4.68 -7.36
N TYR A 268 -6.02 5.81 -7.44
CA TYR A 268 -5.59 6.38 -8.72
C TYR A 268 -4.67 5.43 -9.49
N VAL A 269 -3.70 4.84 -8.81
CA VAL A 269 -2.78 3.87 -9.44
C VAL A 269 -3.54 2.62 -9.88
N LYS A 270 -4.52 2.17 -9.11
CA LYS A 270 -5.39 1.05 -9.49
C LYS A 270 -6.18 1.35 -10.76
N GLU A 271 -6.78 2.52 -10.86
CA GLU A 271 -7.51 2.92 -12.06
C GLU A 271 -6.61 2.96 -13.29
N LEU A 272 -5.37 3.43 -13.12
CA LEU A 272 -4.38 3.48 -14.20
C LEU A 272 -3.92 2.08 -14.65
N ILE A 273 -3.65 1.18 -13.72
CA ILE A 273 -3.06 -0.14 -14.00
C ILE A 273 -4.13 -1.25 -13.99
N GLY A 274 -5.27 -1.03 -13.32
CA GLY A 274 -6.36 -2.00 -13.20
C GLY A 274 -6.15 -3.05 -12.12
N GLY A 275 -5.59 -2.68 -10.95
CA GLY A 275 -5.41 -3.55 -9.78
C GLY A 275 -6.64 -3.65 -8.85
N LEU A 276 -6.46 -4.29 -7.67
CA LEU A 276 -7.50 -4.38 -6.62
C LEU A 276 -7.67 -3.04 -5.89
N SER A 277 -8.92 -2.62 -5.60
CA SER A 277 -9.15 -1.44 -4.77
C SER A 277 -8.97 -1.74 -3.29
N LEU A 278 -8.29 -0.84 -2.59
CA LEU A 278 -8.11 -0.88 -1.14
C LEU A 278 -9.10 0.03 -0.40
N ASP A 279 -10.22 0.41 -1.04
CA ASP A 279 -11.21 1.28 -0.42
C ASP A 279 -11.91 0.58 0.74
N ILE A 280 -11.52 0.95 1.96
CA ILE A 280 -12.20 0.52 3.20
C ILE A 280 -13.55 1.23 3.34
N ASN A 281 -13.73 2.41 2.73
CA ASN A 281 -14.91 3.25 2.91
C ASN A 281 -16.18 2.75 2.20
N THR A 282 -16.07 1.94 1.15
CA THR A 282 -17.25 1.48 0.40
C THR A 282 -18.02 0.38 1.11
N ASN A 283 -17.38 -0.36 2.03
CA ASN A 283 -18.03 -1.47 2.72
C ASN A 283 -18.86 -1.07 3.95
N ILE A 284 -18.62 0.10 4.55
CA ILE A 284 -19.40 0.55 5.71
C ILE A 284 -20.80 0.97 5.30
N LEU A 285 -20.95 1.55 4.10
CA LEU A 285 -22.26 1.93 3.55
C LEU A 285 -23.07 0.72 3.07
N SER A 286 -22.42 -0.33 2.58
CA SER A 286 -23.10 -1.56 2.17
C SER A 286 -23.59 -2.40 3.35
N ILE A 287 -22.88 -2.40 4.48
CA ILE A 287 -23.31 -3.05 5.73
C ILE A 287 -24.59 -2.38 6.27
N LYS A 288 -24.72 -1.05 6.13
CA LYS A 288 -25.93 -0.32 6.54
C LYS A 288 -27.17 -0.70 5.71
N ASN A 289 -26.98 -1.15 4.46
CA ASN A 289 -28.06 -1.61 3.59
C ASN A 289 -28.46 -3.08 3.82
N LEU A 290 -27.59 -3.87 4.48
CA LEU A 290 -27.89 -5.26 4.87
C LEU A 290 -28.59 -5.35 6.25
N LEU A 291 -28.61 -4.26 7.02
CA LEU A 291 -29.25 -4.15 8.33
C LEU A 291 -30.63 -3.45 8.27
N LYS A 292 -31.14 -3.22 7.10
CA LYS A 292 -32.51 -2.78 6.81
C LYS A 292 -33.31 -3.91 6.19
#